data_d0d1352003f8c80718aba328a573ed26
#
_entry.id   d0d1352003f8c80718aba328a573ed26
#
_cell.length_a   1.000
_cell.length_b   1.000
_cell.length_c   1.000
_cell.angle_alpha   90.00
_cell.angle_beta   90.00
_cell.angle_gamma   90.00
#
_symmetry.space_group_name_H-M   'P 1'
#
loop_
_entity.id
_entity.type
_entity.pdbx_description
1 polymer ?
#
loop_
_entity_poly.entity_id
_entity_poly.type
_entity_poly.pdbx_seq_one_letter_code
_entity_poly.pdbx_strand_id
1 'polypeptide(L)'
;MMDDPRKPSNQQDDDASAQLLSALLDGELSGHERREMLERLQSDPQEAERFAHYRAQRAALKALFPLPAAVPALFVQRRAPRWRAIAHAFAGLAAGLLIGVALHAGWVAFGREPAFAARADVAYAVYAADHEHPVEVGAADPKRLAAWLSARIGRPVRAPSLDEYGYALLGGRLLPGDAGPAAQLMYQRADGARVTLYMTAYDARRLAPRAMSADGRYTYFWSDRGMGYALSGRGDERRLRELAIDACGALGGPTDAWKG
;
A
#
# COMPACT_ATOMS: atom_id res chain seq x y z
N MET A 1 28.56 1.74 -37.79
CA MET A 1 27.49 2.31 -36.98
C MET A 1 28.18 2.89 -35.75
N MET A 2 28.51 4.18 -35.84
CA MET A 2 29.37 4.89 -34.88
C MET A 2 28.53 5.38 -33.73
N ASP A 3 28.88 4.96 -32.53
CA ASP A 3 28.36 5.41 -31.26
C ASP A 3 28.90 6.81 -30.98
N ASP A 4 28.04 7.80 -30.71
CA ASP A 4 28.42 9.20 -30.41
C ASP A 4 28.58 9.39 -28.89
N PRO A 5 29.80 9.56 -28.36
CA PRO A 5 30.06 9.61 -26.90
C PRO A 5 29.92 11.01 -26.28
N ARG A 6 29.17 11.96 -26.88
CA ARG A 6 29.22 13.38 -26.47
C ARG A 6 28.03 13.94 -25.71
N LYS A 7 27.24 13.12 -25.00
CA LYS A 7 26.01 13.64 -24.35
C LYS A 7 25.85 13.58 -22.81
N PRO A 8 26.68 12.96 -21.96
CA PRO A 8 26.47 13.07 -20.54
C PRO A 8 27.31 14.15 -19.81
N SER A 9 28.43 14.62 -20.35
CA SER A 9 29.30 15.58 -19.65
C SER A 9 28.73 17.01 -19.59
N ASN A 10 28.07 17.48 -20.66
CA ASN A 10 27.59 18.87 -20.73
C ASN A 10 26.43 19.17 -19.77
N GLN A 11 25.60 18.18 -19.45
CA GLN A 11 24.43 18.37 -18.58
C GLN A 11 24.81 18.42 -17.09
N GLN A 12 25.84 17.66 -16.70
CA GLN A 12 26.38 17.68 -15.35
C GLN A 12 27.14 18.99 -15.05
N ASP A 13 27.87 19.53 -16.04
CA ASP A 13 28.56 20.81 -15.90
C ASP A 13 27.57 22.00 -15.87
N ASP A 14 26.47 21.93 -16.63
CA ASP A 14 25.40 22.93 -16.60
C ASP A 14 24.63 22.92 -15.24
N ASP A 15 24.38 21.75 -14.66
CA ASP A 15 23.71 21.61 -13.35
C ASP A 15 24.63 22.11 -12.22
N ALA A 16 25.92 21.83 -12.27
CA ALA A 16 26.89 22.31 -11.28
C ALA A 16 27.06 23.84 -11.33
N SER A 17 27.09 24.43 -12.53
CA SER A 17 27.15 25.89 -12.68
C SER A 17 25.87 26.56 -12.19
N ALA A 18 24.70 26.00 -12.43
CA ALA A 18 23.43 26.50 -11.93
C ALA A 18 23.36 26.52 -10.39
N GLN A 19 23.90 25.47 -9.74
CA GLN A 19 23.99 25.43 -8.26
C GLN A 19 24.90 26.50 -7.69
N LEU A 20 26.05 26.73 -8.31
CA LEU A 20 26.99 27.78 -7.88
C LEU A 20 26.41 29.19 -8.05
N LEU A 21 25.69 29.44 -9.16
CA LEU A 21 24.98 30.71 -9.40
C LEU A 21 23.88 30.94 -8.34
N SER A 22 23.15 29.92 -7.96
CA SER A 22 22.15 30.00 -6.88
C SER A 22 22.80 30.29 -5.53
N ALA A 23 23.87 29.59 -5.18
CA ALA A 23 24.61 29.77 -3.94
C ALA A 23 25.23 31.19 -3.85
N LEU A 24 25.69 31.75 -4.99
CA LEU A 24 26.17 33.15 -5.05
C LEU A 24 25.05 34.15 -4.74
N LEU A 25 23.83 33.90 -5.28
CA LEU A 25 22.66 34.75 -5.03
C LEU A 25 22.20 34.70 -3.56
N ASP A 26 22.31 33.53 -2.94
CA ASP A 26 21.88 33.30 -1.56
C ASP A 26 22.95 33.70 -0.53
N GLY A 27 24.15 34.00 -1.00
CA GLY A 27 25.29 34.42 -0.15
C GLY A 27 25.91 33.28 0.64
N GLU A 28 25.75 32.05 0.16
CA GLU A 28 26.23 30.82 0.81
C GLU A 28 27.66 30.44 0.39
N LEU A 29 28.25 31.11 -0.62
CA LEU A 29 29.62 30.86 -1.06
C LEU A 29 30.65 31.43 -0.08
N SER A 30 31.72 30.70 0.15
CA SER A 30 32.89 31.18 0.88
C SER A 30 33.57 32.35 0.15
N GLY A 31 34.40 33.13 0.86
CA GLY A 31 35.07 34.27 0.26
C GLY A 31 35.97 33.99 -0.92
N HIS A 32 36.50 32.77 -1.04
CA HIS A 32 37.30 32.30 -2.19
C HIS A 32 36.41 31.95 -3.37
N GLU A 33 35.43 31.11 -3.18
CA GLU A 33 34.51 30.65 -4.21
C GLU A 33 33.72 31.82 -4.82
N ARG A 34 33.34 32.79 -3.99
CA ARG A 34 32.67 34.00 -4.46
C ARG A 34 33.51 34.82 -5.40
N ARG A 35 34.83 34.97 -5.13
CA ARG A 35 35.74 35.71 -6.02
C ARG A 35 35.91 34.99 -7.35
N GLU A 36 36.14 33.70 -7.29
CA GLU A 36 36.27 32.89 -8.51
C GLU A 36 35.03 32.93 -9.36
N MET A 37 33.84 32.87 -8.74
CA MET A 37 32.57 32.95 -9.48
C MET A 37 32.34 34.33 -10.10
N LEU A 38 32.72 35.40 -9.38
CA LEU A 38 32.64 36.76 -9.93
C LEU A 38 33.62 36.99 -11.14
N GLU A 39 34.80 36.37 -11.11
CA GLU A 39 35.74 36.38 -12.22
C GLU A 39 35.19 35.61 -13.44
N ARG A 40 34.55 34.47 -13.21
CA ARG A 40 33.84 33.73 -14.24
C ARG A 40 32.72 34.53 -14.90
N LEU A 41 31.90 35.20 -14.13
CA LEU A 41 30.82 36.06 -14.61
C LEU A 41 31.36 37.27 -15.45
N GLN A 42 32.60 37.68 -15.25
CA GLN A 42 33.25 38.72 -16.09
C GLN A 42 33.80 38.16 -17.42
N SER A 43 34.20 36.90 -17.43
CA SER A 43 34.81 36.26 -18.59
C SER A 43 33.82 35.52 -19.49
N ASP A 44 32.68 35.09 -18.95
CA ASP A 44 31.65 34.32 -19.68
C ASP A 44 30.32 35.10 -19.79
N PRO A 45 29.98 35.64 -20.96
CA PRO A 45 28.74 36.36 -21.21
C PRO A 45 27.48 35.51 -21.01
N GLN A 46 27.57 34.20 -21.25
CA GLN A 46 26.41 33.28 -21.08
C GLN A 46 26.10 33.03 -19.62
N GLU A 47 27.12 32.82 -18.77
CA GLU A 47 26.95 32.70 -17.34
C GLU A 47 26.43 34.02 -16.72
N ALA A 48 26.91 35.15 -17.20
CA ALA A 48 26.44 36.47 -16.79
C ALA A 48 24.95 36.70 -17.11
N GLU A 49 24.49 36.27 -18.26
CA GLU A 49 23.08 36.35 -18.66
C GLU A 49 22.20 35.42 -17.82
N ARG A 50 22.63 34.18 -17.58
CA ARG A 50 21.95 33.24 -16.68
C ARG A 50 21.83 33.83 -15.26
N PHE A 51 22.89 34.40 -14.72
CA PHE A 51 22.91 35.06 -13.43
C PHE A 51 21.95 36.24 -13.37
N ALA A 52 21.91 37.08 -14.40
CA ALA A 52 20.96 38.18 -14.49
C ALA A 52 19.50 37.69 -14.47
N HIS A 53 19.24 36.59 -15.17
CA HIS A 53 17.91 35.98 -15.18
C HIS A 53 17.47 35.48 -13.81
N TYR A 54 18.32 34.72 -13.10
CA TYR A 54 18.05 34.28 -11.72
C TYR A 54 17.85 35.46 -10.76
N ARG A 55 18.64 36.51 -10.90
CA ARG A 55 18.49 37.73 -10.09
C ARG A 55 17.15 38.44 -10.34
N ALA A 56 16.71 38.48 -11.60
CA ALA A 56 15.42 39.05 -11.98
C ALA A 56 14.25 38.21 -11.44
N GLN A 57 14.32 36.89 -11.53
CA GLN A 57 13.32 35.98 -10.95
C GLN A 57 13.21 36.16 -9.42
N ARG A 58 14.35 36.22 -8.73
CA ARG A 58 14.36 36.46 -7.26
C ARG A 58 13.76 37.82 -6.90
N ALA A 59 14.06 38.85 -7.67
CA ALA A 59 13.47 40.16 -7.46
C ALA A 59 11.95 40.17 -7.67
N ALA A 60 11.46 39.47 -8.70
CA ALA A 60 10.03 39.32 -8.94
C ALA A 60 9.34 38.55 -7.83
N LEU A 61 9.93 37.45 -7.35
CA LEU A 61 9.41 36.69 -6.22
C LEU A 61 9.34 37.50 -4.94
N LYS A 62 10.38 38.29 -4.63
CA LYS A 62 10.37 39.20 -3.46
C LYS A 62 9.34 40.31 -3.60
N ALA A 63 9.04 40.78 -4.80
CA ALA A 63 8.00 41.79 -5.04
C ALA A 63 6.60 41.21 -4.88
N LEU A 64 6.39 39.96 -5.27
CA LEU A 64 5.13 39.24 -5.12
C LEU A 64 4.85 38.80 -3.67
N PHE A 65 5.91 38.52 -2.91
CA PHE A 65 5.84 38.09 -1.51
C PHE A 65 6.69 38.99 -0.62
N PRO A 66 6.27 40.24 -0.37
CA PRO A 66 7.01 41.11 0.50
C PRO A 66 7.05 40.57 1.93
N LEU A 67 8.25 40.49 2.49
CA LEU A 67 8.40 40.14 3.90
C LEU A 67 7.69 41.19 4.77
N PRO A 68 6.89 40.77 5.77
CA PRO A 68 6.22 41.70 6.65
C PRO A 68 7.23 42.55 7.39
N ALA A 69 7.02 43.86 7.36
CA ALA A 69 7.89 44.87 7.99
C ALA A 69 7.90 44.85 9.53
N ALA A 70 7.15 43.93 10.15
CA ALA A 70 7.10 43.79 11.59
C ALA A 70 8.23 42.91 12.08
N VAL A 71 9.24 43.48 12.67
CA VAL A 71 10.21 42.75 13.49
C VAL A 71 9.46 42.17 14.68
N PRO A 72 9.42 40.85 14.88
CA PRO A 72 8.76 40.27 16.05
C PRO A 72 9.43 40.80 17.31
N ALA A 73 8.64 41.30 18.27
CA ALA A 73 9.15 41.73 19.55
C ALA A 73 9.93 40.62 20.23
N LEU A 74 11.17 40.88 20.57
CA LEU A 74 12.02 39.93 21.29
C LEU A 74 11.47 39.81 22.73
N PHE A 75 10.72 38.74 22.99
CA PHE A 75 10.33 38.41 24.36
C PHE A 75 11.51 37.72 25.05
N VAL A 76 12.18 38.46 25.93
CA VAL A 76 13.18 37.86 26.82
C VAL A 76 12.45 37.09 27.92
N GLN A 77 12.25 35.81 27.70
CA GLN A 77 11.75 34.91 28.74
C GLN A 77 12.81 34.72 29.84
N ARG A 78 12.44 35.02 31.08
CA ARG A 78 13.26 34.66 32.26
C ARG A 78 13.49 33.16 32.26
N ARG A 79 14.75 32.74 32.25
CA ARG A 79 15.16 31.34 32.30
C ARG A 79 14.61 30.66 33.55
N ALA A 80 13.59 29.83 33.38
CA ALA A 80 13.22 28.82 34.39
C ALA A 80 14.38 27.83 34.57
N PRO A 81 14.58 27.26 35.77
CA PRO A 81 15.71 26.37 36.03
C PRO A 81 15.64 25.18 35.08
N ARG A 82 16.69 25.01 34.32
CA ARG A 82 16.80 24.05 33.18
C ARG A 82 16.46 22.61 33.54
N TRP A 83 16.67 22.18 34.79
CA TRP A 83 16.39 20.81 35.22
C TRP A 83 14.88 20.45 35.19
N ARG A 84 13.99 21.43 35.48
CA ARG A 84 12.53 21.21 35.36
C ARG A 84 12.10 21.08 33.91
N ALA A 85 12.64 21.85 33.00
CA ALA A 85 12.39 21.73 31.57
C ALA A 85 12.85 20.39 31.01
N ILE A 86 14.02 19.91 31.46
CA ILE A 86 14.56 18.61 31.10
C ILE A 86 13.67 17.47 31.62
N ALA A 87 13.22 17.55 32.89
CA ALA A 87 12.31 16.55 33.48
C ALA A 87 10.98 16.47 32.73
N HIS A 88 10.40 17.60 32.34
CA HIS A 88 9.16 17.62 31.53
C HIS A 88 9.39 17.13 30.11
N ALA A 89 10.54 17.39 29.49
CA ALA A 89 10.90 16.86 28.16
C ALA A 89 11.01 15.32 28.18
N PHE A 90 11.68 14.76 29.22
CA PHE A 90 11.78 13.30 29.38
C PHE A 90 10.44 12.65 29.72
N ALA A 91 9.60 13.30 30.56
CA ALA A 91 8.26 12.81 30.84
C ALA A 91 7.37 12.84 29.59
N GLY A 92 7.46 13.87 28.76
CA GLY A 92 6.74 13.97 27.49
C GLY A 92 7.21 12.93 26.46
N LEU A 93 8.53 12.69 26.38
CA LEU A 93 9.10 11.66 25.51
C LEU A 93 8.66 10.24 25.92
N ALA A 94 8.70 9.94 27.23
CA ALA A 94 8.25 8.64 27.75
C ALA A 94 6.75 8.44 27.53
N ALA A 95 5.92 9.46 27.79
CA ALA A 95 4.49 9.40 27.52
C ALA A 95 4.19 9.25 26.03
N GLY A 96 4.88 10.00 25.17
CA GLY A 96 4.75 9.88 23.72
C GLY A 96 5.16 8.51 23.19
N LEU A 97 6.23 7.94 23.72
CA LEU A 97 6.67 6.58 23.38
C LEU A 97 5.64 5.52 23.80
N LEU A 98 5.12 5.62 25.03
CA LEU A 98 4.09 4.69 25.52
C LEU A 98 2.80 4.78 24.71
N ILE A 99 2.34 6.00 24.41
CA ILE A 99 1.17 6.23 23.55
C ILE A 99 1.45 5.71 22.13
N GLY A 100 2.61 5.99 21.56
CA GLY A 100 3.01 5.51 20.23
C GLY A 100 3.05 3.99 20.15
N VAL A 101 3.62 3.32 21.17
CA VAL A 101 3.64 1.86 21.27
C VAL A 101 2.24 1.30 21.48
N ALA A 102 1.42 1.91 22.32
CA ALA A 102 0.03 1.47 22.55
C ALA A 102 -0.85 1.64 21.30
N LEU A 103 -0.72 2.76 20.58
CA LEU A 103 -1.41 2.99 19.33
C LEU A 103 -0.91 2.04 18.23
N HIS A 104 0.40 1.82 18.15
CA HIS A 104 0.99 0.87 17.19
C HIS A 104 0.55 -0.57 17.51
N ALA A 105 0.60 -0.98 18.78
CA ALA A 105 0.14 -2.30 19.21
C ALA A 105 -1.38 -2.45 18.99
N GLY A 106 -2.17 -1.43 19.25
CA GLY A 106 -3.60 -1.39 18.94
C GLY A 106 -3.84 -1.50 17.42
N TRP A 107 -3.12 -0.76 16.62
CA TRP A 107 -3.25 -0.81 15.16
C TRP A 107 -2.84 -2.15 14.55
N VAL A 108 -1.80 -2.79 15.10
CA VAL A 108 -1.37 -4.14 14.72
C VAL A 108 -2.36 -5.22 15.23
N ALA A 109 -2.93 -5.03 16.42
CA ALA A 109 -3.84 -5.98 17.02
C ALA A 109 -5.28 -5.89 16.47
N PHE A 110 -5.73 -4.70 16.07
CA PHE A 110 -7.13 -4.43 15.70
C PHE A 110 -7.38 -4.12 14.24
N GLY A 111 -6.39 -3.92 13.40
CA GLY A 111 -6.65 -3.19 12.17
C GLY A 111 -6.05 -3.61 10.86
N ARG A 112 -5.17 -4.56 10.76
CA ARG A 112 -4.77 -5.02 9.42
C ARG A 112 -5.50 -6.29 9.06
N GLU A 113 -6.40 -6.15 8.10
CA GLU A 113 -6.93 -7.29 7.37
C GLU A 113 -5.75 -8.08 6.79
N PRO A 114 -5.75 -9.41 6.88
CA PRO A 114 -4.68 -10.21 6.31
C PRO A 114 -4.61 -9.93 4.81
N ALA A 115 -3.41 -9.82 4.27
CA ALA A 115 -3.20 -9.44 2.88
C ALA A 115 -3.93 -10.38 1.90
N PHE A 116 -4.10 -11.67 2.27
CA PHE A 116 -4.87 -12.61 1.45
C PHE A 116 -6.35 -12.24 1.31
N ALA A 117 -6.98 -11.60 2.32
CA ALA A 117 -8.37 -11.18 2.23
C ALA A 117 -8.55 -10.04 1.22
N ALA A 118 -7.66 -9.04 1.26
CA ALA A 118 -7.64 -7.97 0.28
C ALA A 118 -7.37 -8.49 -1.14
N ARG A 119 -6.46 -9.46 -1.29
CA ARG A 119 -6.20 -10.12 -2.58
C ARG A 119 -7.41 -10.88 -3.10
N ALA A 120 -8.15 -11.55 -2.21
CA ALA A 120 -9.37 -12.26 -2.57
C ALA A 120 -10.44 -11.29 -3.10
N ASP A 121 -10.64 -10.14 -2.45
CA ASP A 121 -11.57 -9.11 -2.91
C ASP A 121 -11.18 -8.56 -4.30
N VAL A 122 -9.91 -8.24 -4.49
CA VAL A 122 -9.38 -7.80 -5.79
C VAL A 122 -9.54 -8.88 -6.84
N ALA A 123 -9.22 -10.13 -6.52
CA ALA A 123 -9.38 -11.25 -7.44
C ALA A 123 -10.86 -11.48 -7.82
N TYR A 124 -11.77 -11.36 -6.87
CA TYR A 124 -13.20 -11.38 -7.15
C TYR A 124 -13.59 -10.22 -8.08
N ALA A 125 -13.17 -9.00 -7.79
CA ALA A 125 -13.51 -7.83 -8.62
C ALA A 125 -13.06 -7.98 -10.07
N VAL A 126 -11.89 -8.56 -10.30
CA VAL A 126 -11.33 -8.78 -11.65
C VAL A 126 -12.02 -9.94 -12.37
N TYR A 127 -12.08 -11.11 -11.73
CA TYR A 127 -12.45 -12.34 -12.42
C TYR A 127 -13.93 -12.69 -12.36
N ALA A 128 -14.69 -12.18 -11.40
CA ALA A 128 -16.13 -12.40 -11.37
C ALA A 128 -16.85 -11.66 -12.49
N ALA A 129 -16.25 -10.63 -13.07
CA ALA A 129 -16.77 -9.90 -14.23
C ALA A 129 -16.35 -10.52 -15.58
N ASP A 130 -15.34 -11.39 -15.59
CA ASP A 130 -14.88 -12.04 -16.81
C ASP A 130 -15.84 -13.16 -17.23
N HIS A 131 -16.51 -12.97 -18.37
CA HIS A 131 -17.44 -13.96 -18.91
C HIS A 131 -16.79 -14.92 -19.92
N GLU A 132 -15.68 -14.53 -20.52
CA GLU A 132 -15.01 -15.34 -21.52
C GLU A 132 -14.08 -16.38 -20.88
N HIS A 133 -13.32 -15.97 -19.87
CA HIS A 133 -12.33 -16.84 -19.20
C HIS A 133 -12.49 -16.80 -17.66
N PRO A 134 -13.68 -17.17 -17.14
CA PRO A 134 -13.98 -17.05 -15.71
C PRO A 134 -13.08 -17.95 -14.85
N VAL A 135 -12.59 -19.06 -15.40
CA VAL A 135 -11.73 -20.06 -14.72
C VAL A 135 -10.62 -20.51 -15.65
N GLU A 136 -9.54 -21.03 -15.08
CA GLU A 136 -8.41 -21.61 -15.81
C GLU A 136 -8.67 -23.10 -16.09
N VAL A 137 -9.25 -23.81 -15.13
CA VAL A 137 -9.63 -25.20 -15.20
C VAL A 137 -11.10 -25.35 -14.81
N GLY A 138 -11.90 -25.91 -15.70
CA GLY A 138 -13.32 -26.12 -15.47
C GLY A 138 -13.61 -27.23 -14.45
N ALA A 139 -14.83 -27.21 -13.89
CA ALA A 139 -15.30 -28.14 -12.86
C ALA A 139 -15.89 -29.47 -13.41
N ALA A 140 -15.62 -29.85 -14.65
CA ALA A 140 -16.12 -31.11 -15.22
C ALA A 140 -15.76 -32.34 -14.34
N ASP A 141 -14.61 -32.28 -13.67
CA ASP A 141 -14.19 -33.24 -12.63
C ASP A 141 -13.70 -32.42 -11.38
N PRO A 142 -14.57 -32.20 -10.39
CA PRO A 142 -14.20 -31.46 -9.20
C PRO A 142 -13.08 -32.11 -8.38
N LYS A 143 -12.96 -33.42 -8.38
CA LYS A 143 -11.87 -34.13 -7.68
C LYS A 143 -10.53 -33.91 -8.35
N ARG A 144 -10.48 -33.95 -9.67
CA ARG A 144 -9.28 -33.63 -10.44
C ARG A 144 -8.86 -32.18 -10.28
N LEU A 145 -9.81 -31.25 -10.31
CA LEU A 145 -9.57 -29.83 -10.04
C LEU A 145 -8.95 -29.62 -8.66
N ALA A 146 -9.56 -30.20 -7.61
CA ALA A 146 -9.06 -30.10 -6.23
C ALA A 146 -7.65 -30.72 -6.10
N ALA A 147 -7.39 -31.87 -6.71
CA ALA A 147 -6.07 -32.52 -6.72
C ALA A 147 -5.02 -31.63 -7.41
N TRP A 148 -5.35 -31.04 -8.56
CA TRP A 148 -4.47 -30.15 -9.31
C TRP A 148 -4.12 -28.90 -8.49
N LEU A 149 -5.12 -28.24 -7.87
CA LEU A 149 -4.90 -27.08 -7.01
C LEU A 149 -4.07 -27.45 -5.77
N SER A 150 -4.37 -28.61 -5.15
CA SER A 150 -3.64 -29.10 -3.98
C SER A 150 -2.15 -29.30 -4.27
N ALA A 151 -1.83 -29.90 -5.43
CA ALA A 151 -0.45 -30.11 -5.86
C ALA A 151 0.32 -28.80 -6.07
N ARG A 152 -0.37 -27.74 -6.49
CA ARG A 152 0.23 -26.42 -6.75
C ARG A 152 0.43 -25.60 -5.48
N ILE A 153 -0.52 -25.70 -4.55
CA ILE A 153 -0.45 -24.98 -3.25
C ILE A 153 0.42 -25.74 -2.25
N GLY A 154 0.64 -27.04 -2.44
CA GLY A 154 1.35 -27.89 -1.49
C GLY A 154 0.52 -28.23 -0.24
N ARG A 155 -0.79 -27.98 -0.26
CA ARG A 155 -1.74 -28.24 0.83
C ARG A 155 -3.08 -28.74 0.28
N PRO A 156 -3.85 -29.50 1.07
CA PRO A 156 -5.14 -30.02 0.63
C PRO A 156 -6.12 -28.89 0.31
N VAL A 157 -6.58 -28.84 -0.93
CA VAL A 157 -7.67 -27.95 -1.38
C VAL A 157 -8.93 -28.79 -1.50
N ARG A 158 -10.04 -28.24 -0.99
CA ARG A 158 -11.36 -28.84 -1.12
C ARG A 158 -12.31 -27.82 -1.72
N ALA A 159 -13.20 -28.26 -2.58
CA ALA A 159 -14.28 -27.44 -3.14
C ALA A 159 -15.56 -27.80 -2.35
N PRO A 160 -16.02 -26.94 -1.43
CA PRO A 160 -17.30 -27.17 -0.75
C PRO A 160 -18.45 -27.08 -1.76
N SER A 161 -19.49 -27.90 -1.58
CA SER A 161 -20.74 -27.71 -2.31
C SER A 161 -21.45 -26.48 -1.79
N LEU A 162 -21.97 -25.66 -2.71
CA LEU A 162 -22.79 -24.49 -2.42
C LEU A 162 -24.17 -24.61 -3.11
N ASP A 163 -24.57 -25.85 -3.43
CA ASP A 163 -25.80 -26.17 -4.17
C ASP A 163 -27.05 -25.73 -3.41
N GLU A 164 -27.05 -25.78 -2.07
CA GLU A 164 -28.14 -25.32 -1.21
C GLU A 164 -28.45 -23.83 -1.42
N TYR A 165 -27.44 -23.06 -1.81
CA TYR A 165 -27.57 -21.64 -2.16
C TYR A 165 -27.82 -21.39 -3.64
N GLY A 166 -27.89 -22.49 -4.44
CA GLY A 166 -28.08 -22.46 -5.88
C GLY A 166 -26.79 -22.13 -6.67
N TYR A 167 -25.61 -22.24 -6.04
CA TYR A 167 -24.35 -21.98 -6.71
C TYR A 167 -23.67 -23.28 -7.16
N ALA A 168 -23.49 -23.44 -8.46
CA ALA A 168 -22.73 -24.53 -9.05
C ALA A 168 -21.24 -24.13 -9.21
N LEU A 169 -20.34 -25.06 -8.98
CA LEU A 169 -18.91 -24.85 -9.21
C LEU A 169 -18.62 -24.71 -10.71
N LEU A 170 -18.09 -23.58 -11.15
CA LEU A 170 -17.62 -23.39 -12.54
C LEU A 170 -16.23 -23.97 -12.77
N GLY A 171 -15.35 -23.88 -11.78
CA GLY A 171 -13.97 -24.30 -11.86
C GLY A 171 -13.07 -23.53 -10.93
N GLY A 172 -11.77 -23.49 -11.26
CA GLY A 172 -10.78 -22.79 -10.46
C GLY A 172 -9.62 -22.27 -11.27
N ARG A 173 -8.81 -21.46 -10.61
CA ARG A 173 -7.56 -20.90 -11.13
C ARG A 173 -6.49 -20.79 -10.07
N LEU A 174 -5.25 -20.61 -10.51
CA LEU A 174 -4.14 -20.22 -9.64
C LEU A 174 -3.93 -18.73 -9.71
N LEU A 175 -3.62 -18.15 -8.55
CA LEU A 175 -3.33 -16.74 -8.37
C LEU A 175 -2.03 -16.58 -7.56
N PRO A 176 -1.33 -15.45 -7.68
CA PRO A 176 -0.26 -15.12 -6.76
C PRO A 176 -0.84 -14.85 -5.36
N GLY A 177 -0.32 -15.56 -4.35
CA GLY A 177 -0.59 -15.33 -2.93
C GLY A 177 0.52 -14.53 -2.27
N ASP A 178 0.49 -14.45 -0.92
CA ASP A 178 1.50 -13.68 -0.16
C ASP A 178 2.84 -14.42 -0.05
N ALA A 179 2.80 -15.71 0.22
CA ALA A 179 3.98 -16.55 0.44
C ALA A 179 4.06 -17.72 -0.56
N GLY A 180 3.34 -17.66 -1.68
CA GLY A 180 3.29 -18.70 -2.67
C GLY A 180 2.00 -18.64 -3.49
N PRO A 181 1.64 -19.71 -4.19
CA PRO A 181 0.42 -19.75 -4.99
C PRO A 181 -0.83 -19.77 -4.12
N ALA A 182 -1.91 -19.20 -4.65
CA ALA A 182 -3.25 -19.29 -4.09
C ALA A 182 -4.19 -19.95 -5.11
N ALA A 183 -5.24 -20.62 -4.63
CA ALA A 183 -6.32 -21.10 -5.45
C ALA A 183 -7.53 -20.19 -5.34
N GLN A 184 -8.23 -19.97 -6.43
CA GLN A 184 -9.55 -19.39 -6.45
C GLN A 184 -10.51 -20.39 -7.10
N LEU A 185 -11.54 -20.78 -6.37
CA LEU A 185 -12.69 -21.48 -6.91
C LEU A 185 -13.77 -20.46 -7.24
N MET A 186 -14.43 -20.63 -8.36
CA MET A 186 -15.53 -19.78 -8.79
C MET A 186 -16.81 -20.59 -8.88
N TYR A 187 -17.86 -20.03 -8.30
CA TYR A 187 -19.21 -20.60 -8.33
C TYR A 187 -20.15 -19.62 -8.99
N GLN A 188 -21.15 -20.13 -9.68
CA GLN A 188 -22.15 -19.32 -10.35
C GLN A 188 -23.55 -19.86 -10.10
N ARG A 189 -24.48 -18.96 -9.88
CA ARG A 189 -25.91 -19.23 -9.78
C ARG A 189 -26.60 -19.07 -11.14
N ALA A 190 -27.77 -19.64 -11.30
CA ALA A 190 -28.53 -19.60 -12.56
C ALA A 190 -28.84 -18.19 -13.08
N ASP A 191 -28.95 -17.20 -12.19
CA ASP A 191 -29.15 -15.79 -12.53
C ASP A 191 -27.84 -15.05 -12.92
N GLY A 192 -26.72 -15.78 -13.01
CA GLY A 192 -25.42 -15.23 -13.34
C GLY A 192 -24.64 -14.66 -12.15
N ALA A 193 -25.22 -14.63 -10.95
CA ALA A 193 -24.50 -14.17 -9.76
C ALA A 193 -23.30 -15.12 -9.45
N ARG A 194 -22.17 -14.54 -9.15
CA ARG A 194 -20.94 -15.28 -8.87
C ARG A 194 -20.44 -15.04 -7.46
N VAL A 195 -19.86 -16.08 -6.86
CA VAL A 195 -19.07 -16.01 -5.65
C VAL A 195 -17.73 -16.72 -5.87
N THR A 196 -16.71 -16.30 -5.17
CA THR A 196 -15.40 -16.93 -5.25
C THR A 196 -14.92 -17.36 -3.88
N LEU A 197 -14.26 -18.50 -3.80
CA LEU A 197 -13.55 -18.97 -2.62
C LEU A 197 -12.06 -18.97 -2.90
N TYR A 198 -11.36 -18.05 -2.26
CA TYR A 198 -9.92 -17.92 -2.33
C TYR A 198 -9.28 -18.73 -1.20
N MET A 199 -8.21 -19.46 -1.49
CA MET A 199 -7.49 -20.31 -0.55
C MET A 199 -5.99 -20.15 -0.75
N THR A 200 -5.26 -19.98 0.34
CA THR A 200 -3.78 -19.85 0.32
C THR A 200 -3.17 -20.43 1.57
N ALA A 201 -1.88 -20.75 1.53
CA ALA A 201 -1.13 -21.07 2.74
C ALA A 201 -1.06 -19.84 3.64
N TYR A 202 -1.34 -20.03 4.94
CA TYR A 202 -1.34 -18.97 5.94
C TYR A 202 -0.90 -19.52 7.28
N ASP A 203 0.37 -19.32 7.62
CA ASP A 203 1.00 -19.90 8.82
C ASP A 203 0.92 -19.00 10.07
N ALA A 204 0.24 -17.86 9.97
CA ALA A 204 -0.03 -17.01 11.13
C ALA A 204 -1.05 -17.67 12.07
N ARG A 205 -1.29 -17.03 13.23
CA ARG A 205 -2.26 -17.51 14.23
C ARG A 205 -3.61 -17.75 13.57
N ARG A 206 -4.36 -18.74 14.13
CA ARG A 206 -5.75 -18.95 13.74
C ARG A 206 -6.52 -17.64 13.79
N LEU A 207 -7.07 -17.26 12.65
CA LEU A 207 -7.82 -16.03 12.48
C LEU A 207 -9.31 -16.35 12.66
N ALA A 208 -9.94 -15.72 13.66
CA ALA A 208 -11.39 -15.76 13.76
C ALA A 208 -12.04 -15.18 12.49
N PRO A 209 -13.23 -15.68 12.12
CA PRO A 209 -13.95 -15.14 10.98
C PRO A 209 -14.20 -13.65 11.11
N ARG A 210 -13.93 -12.93 10.01
CA ARG A 210 -14.17 -11.50 9.86
C ARG A 210 -14.75 -11.21 8.49
N ALA A 211 -15.33 -10.02 8.35
CA ALA A 211 -15.83 -9.51 7.08
C ALA A 211 -15.19 -8.17 6.76
N MET A 212 -15.00 -7.93 5.48
CA MET A 212 -14.72 -6.63 4.89
C MET A 212 -15.74 -6.34 3.79
N SER A 213 -16.04 -5.08 3.55
CA SER A 213 -16.89 -4.65 2.46
C SER A 213 -16.26 -3.51 1.68
N ALA A 214 -16.36 -3.56 0.35
CA ALA A 214 -15.90 -2.52 -0.54
C ALA A 214 -16.80 -2.48 -1.80
N ASP A 215 -17.30 -1.33 -2.17
CA ASP A 215 -18.10 -1.11 -3.39
C ASP A 215 -19.26 -2.10 -3.59
N GLY A 216 -19.97 -2.44 -2.50
CA GLY A 216 -21.08 -3.40 -2.51
C GLY A 216 -20.66 -4.86 -2.70
N ARG A 217 -19.37 -5.15 -2.49
CA ARG A 217 -18.84 -6.50 -2.35
C ARG A 217 -18.61 -6.80 -0.89
N TYR A 218 -18.79 -8.07 -0.51
CA TYR A 218 -18.52 -8.58 0.82
C TYR A 218 -17.50 -9.70 0.70
N THR A 219 -16.46 -9.63 1.53
CA THR A 219 -15.44 -10.68 1.63
C THR A 219 -15.38 -11.16 3.07
N TYR A 220 -15.78 -12.39 3.29
CA TYR A 220 -15.69 -13.10 4.55
C TYR A 220 -14.42 -13.93 4.57
N PHE A 221 -13.58 -13.78 5.60
CA PHE A 221 -12.30 -14.45 5.64
C PHE A 221 -12.01 -15.04 7.03
N TRP A 222 -11.31 -16.16 7.04
CA TRP A 222 -10.88 -16.88 8.23
C TRP A 222 -9.61 -17.65 7.95
N SER A 223 -8.98 -18.21 8.98
CA SER A 223 -7.91 -19.18 8.78
C SER A 223 -8.07 -20.37 9.70
N ASP A 224 -7.72 -21.55 9.21
CA ASP A 224 -7.68 -22.79 9.96
C ASP A 224 -6.58 -23.71 9.43
N ARG A 225 -5.87 -24.41 10.34
CA ARG A 225 -4.86 -25.44 10.01
C ARG A 225 -3.83 -25.00 8.97
N GLY A 226 -3.34 -23.78 9.08
CA GLY A 226 -2.31 -23.24 8.19
C GLY A 226 -2.82 -22.81 6.81
N MET A 227 -4.14 -22.74 6.63
CA MET A 227 -4.79 -22.24 5.42
C MET A 227 -5.58 -20.96 5.73
N GLY A 228 -5.45 -19.98 4.87
CA GLY A 228 -6.31 -18.81 4.80
C GLY A 228 -7.40 -19.00 3.74
N TYR A 229 -8.60 -18.63 4.10
CA TYR A 229 -9.80 -18.74 3.26
C TYR A 229 -10.47 -17.39 3.16
N ALA A 230 -10.94 -17.01 1.99
CA ALA A 230 -11.78 -15.84 1.82
C ALA A 230 -12.87 -16.11 0.79
N LEU A 231 -14.12 -15.91 1.20
CA LEU A 231 -15.28 -16.00 0.34
C LEU A 231 -15.73 -14.59 -0.03
N SER A 232 -15.72 -14.30 -1.31
CA SER A 232 -16.09 -12.97 -1.85
C SER A 232 -17.32 -13.09 -2.75
N GLY A 233 -18.21 -12.14 -2.62
CA GLY A 233 -19.43 -12.07 -3.41
C GLY A 233 -20.06 -10.69 -3.41
N ARG A 234 -21.09 -10.51 -4.27
CA ARG A 234 -21.92 -9.30 -4.33
C ARG A 234 -23.37 -9.70 -4.10
N GLY A 235 -24.12 -8.85 -3.41
CA GLY A 235 -25.54 -9.08 -3.17
C GLY A 235 -25.97 -8.93 -1.71
N ASP A 236 -26.93 -9.73 -1.28
CA ASP A 236 -27.45 -9.71 0.10
C ASP A 236 -26.40 -10.17 1.11
N GLU A 237 -26.04 -9.30 2.04
CA GLU A 237 -25.01 -9.53 3.03
C GLU A 237 -25.32 -10.75 3.93
N ARG A 238 -26.56 -10.88 4.37
CA ARG A 238 -26.98 -11.99 5.25
C ARG A 238 -26.78 -13.32 4.55
N ARG A 239 -27.24 -13.43 3.31
CA ARG A 239 -27.12 -14.65 2.51
C ARG A 239 -25.68 -15.02 2.23
N LEU A 240 -24.84 -14.03 1.93
CA LEU A 240 -23.40 -14.25 1.73
C LEU A 240 -22.70 -14.68 3.03
N ARG A 241 -23.14 -14.14 4.17
CA ARG A 241 -22.63 -14.54 5.49
C ARG A 241 -23.00 -16.00 5.80
N GLU A 242 -24.24 -16.40 5.58
CA GLU A 242 -24.69 -17.77 5.78
C GLU A 242 -23.88 -18.74 4.89
N LEU A 243 -23.72 -18.42 3.62
CA LEU A 243 -22.91 -19.17 2.68
C LEU A 243 -21.44 -19.29 3.12
N ALA A 244 -20.88 -18.22 3.70
CA ALA A 244 -19.51 -18.24 4.22
C ALA A 244 -19.38 -19.12 5.47
N ILE A 245 -20.41 -19.16 6.33
CA ILE A 245 -20.46 -20.03 7.52
C ILE A 245 -20.45 -21.49 7.09
N ASP A 246 -21.30 -21.86 6.14
CA ASP A 246 -21.42 -23.24 5.66
C ASP A 246 -20.17 -23.68 4.91
N ALA A 247 -19.60 -22.79 4.06
CA ALA A 247 -18.31 -23.04 3.43
C ALA A 247 -17.20 -23.25 4.48
N CYS A 248 -17.19 -22.45 5.54
CA CYS A 248 -16.26 -22.61 6.66
C CYS A 248 -16.41 -23.98 7.34
N GLY A 249 -17.63 -24.39 7.64
CA GLY A 249 -17.95 -25.70 8.23
C GLY A 249 -17.52 -26.87 7.33
N ALA A 250 -17.84 -26.81 6.05
CA ALA A 250 -17.46 -27.82 5.07
C ALA A 250 -15.93 -27.98 4.92
N LEU A 251 -15.19 -26.91 5.17
CA LEU A 251 -13.72 -26.91 5.18
C LEU A 251 -13.11 -27.28 6.53
N GLY A 252 -13.95 -27.56 7.54
CA GLY A 252 -13.54 -27.95 8.88
C GLY A 252 -13.13 -26.78 9.77
N GLY A 253 -13.54 -25.58 9.41
CA GLY A 253 -13.30 -24.35 10.18
C GLY A 253 -14.28 -24.18 11.35
N PRO A 254 -14.06 -23.18 12.22
CA PRO A 254 -14.85 -22.96 13.42
C PRO A 254 -16.15 -22.21 13.12
N THR A 255 -17.25 -22.92 12.96
CA THR A 255 -18.57 -22.29 12.74
C THR A 255 -19.06 -21.52 13.95
N ASP A 256 -18.70 -21.94 15.17
CA ASP A 256 -19.10 -21.24 16.41
C ASP A 256 -18.52 -19.83 16.54
N ALA A 257 -17.38 -19.57 15.92
CA ALA A 257 -16.73 -18.25 15.95
C ALA A 257 -17.46 -17.18 15.12
N TRP A 258 -18.52 -17.55 14.39
CA TRP A 258 -19.35 -16.63 13.60
C TRP A 258 -20.53 -16.04 14.38
N LYS A 259 -20.71 -16.44 15.65
CA LYS A 259 -21.84 -16.04 16.49
C LYS A 259 -21.64 -14.70 17.21
N GLY A 260 -20.66 -13.89 16.75
CA GLY A 260 -20.36 -12.56 17.29
C GLY A 260 -20.97 -11.43 16.47
#